data_0e501b037e7410603cb39b77df11d0a5
#
_entry.id   0e501b037e7410603cb39b77df11d0a5
#
_cell.length_a   1.000
_cell.length_b   1.000
_cell.length_c   1.000
_cell.angle_alpha   90.00
_cell.angle_beta   90.00
_cell.angle_gamma   90.00
#
_symmetry.space_group_name_H-M   'P 1'
#
loop_
_entity.id
_entity.type
_entity.pdbx_description
1 polymer ?
#
loop_
_entity_poly.entity_id
_entity_poly.type
_entity_poly.pdbx_seq_one_letter_code
_entity_poly.pdbx_strand_id
1 'polypeptide(L)'
;ETDNRLRSKEAMVSRVVVMGSGEPMLNYDNVMGALDFLHREDTCHMSYRNMTVSTCGIIPGIERMITDARPISLAISLHAVKNDLRTQLMPVNKGFNFIDVIAAAERYAVKSGRHVTYEYILLKNMNDSAEDAELLSNCLRFKHASVNLIPANPVVEKGFARPSAAVIERFLRILQKNRINATVRKEMGKDIDAACGQLRAKFAEEQRKAYENNCNNCLLYTSDAAD
;
A
#
# COMPACT_ATOMS: atom_id res chain seq x y z
N GLU A 1 -3.12 5.89 -23.05
CA GLU A 1 -4.20 5.00 -23.52
C GLU A 1 -5.46 5.12 -22.66
N THR A 2 -5.33 5.04 -21.33
CA THR A 2 -6.48 5.15 -20.40
C THR A 2 -7.19 6.50 -20.54
N ASP A 3 -6.45 7.60 -20.64
CA ASP A 3 -7.02 8.93 -20.77
C ASP A 3 -7.80 9.10 -22.10
N ASN A 4 -7.32 8.51 -23.18
CA ASN A 4 -8.02 8.52 -24.47
C ASN A 4 -9.36 7.75 -24.42
N ARG A 5 -9.42 6.65 -23.67
CA ARG A 5 -10.68 5.91 -23.46
C ARG A 5 -11.68 6.70 -22.60
N LEU A 6 -11.19 7.49 -21.63
CA LEU A 6 -12.02 8.31 -20.77
C LEU A 6 -12.53 9.56 -21.48
N ARG A 7 -11.73 10.18 -22.33
CA ARG A 7 -12.14 11.36 -23.15
C ARG A 7 -13.34 11.05 -24.04
N SER A 8 -13.43 9.83 -24.57
CA SER A 8 -14.62 9.39 -25.32
C SER A 8 -15.90 9.33 -24.48
N LYS A 9 -15.78 9.40 -23.13
CA LYS A 9 -16.89 9.42 -22.16
C LYS A 9 -16.95 10.74 -21.37
N GLU A 10 -16.32 11.80 -21.88
CA GLU A 10 -16.21 13.12 -21.19
C GLU A 10 -15.61 13.04 -19.78
N ALA A 11 -14.80 12.01 -19.51
CA ALA A 11 -14.13 11.80 -18.23
C ALA A 11 -12.62 11.93 -18.39
N MET A 12 -11.94 12.47 -17.37
CA MET A 12 -10.49 12.65 -17.34
C MET A 12 -9.89 11.96 -16.13
N VAL A 13 -8.65 11.50 -16.23
CA VAL A 13 -7.87 11.03 -15.09
C VAL A 13 -7.50 12.25 -14.23
N SER A 14 -8.06 12.35 -13.04
CA SER A 14 -7.85 13.47 -12.11
C SER A 14 -6.87 13.17 -10.99
N ARG A 15 -6.60 11.88 -10.70
CA ARG A 15 -5.69 11.44 -9.64
C ARG A 15 -4.93 10.20 -10.07
N VAL A 16 -3.68 10.10 -9.60
CA VAL A 16 -2.83 8.93 -9.80
C VAL A 16 -2.34 8.44 -8.44
N VAL A 17 -2.42 7.14 -8.23
CA VAL A 17 -1.87 6.48 -7.04
C VAL A 17 -0.87 5.41 -7.47
N VAL A 18 0.35 5.51 -6.95
CA VAL A 18 1.38 4.48 -7.10
C VAL A 18 1.22 3.53 -5.92
N MET A 19 0.25 2.64 -6.06
CA MET A 19 -0.10 1.58 -5.12
C MET A 19 -0.25 0.28 -5.89
N GLY A 20 0.48 -0.75 -5.52
CA GLY A 20 0.32 -2.00 -6.24
C GLY A 20 1.50 -2.91 -6.02
N SER A 21 1.76 -3.81 -6.97
CA SER A 21 2.84 -4.79 -6.80
C SER A 21 4.21 -4.13 -6.85
N GLY A 22 4.97 -4.26 -5.76
CA GLY A 22 6.33 -3.73 -5.64
C GLY A 22 6.43 -2.55 -4.67
N GLU A 23 7.67 -2.15 -4.43
CA GLU A 23 8.01 -1.03 -3.54
C GLU A 23 8.56 0.12 -4.38
N PRO A 24 7.84 1.24 -4.50
CA PRO A 24 8.25 2.34 -5.38
C PRO A 24 9.57 2.99 -4.93
N MET A 25 9.90 2.96 -3.63
CA MET A 25 11.14 3.55 -3.13
C MET A 25 12.40 2.76 -3.56
N LEU A 26 12.25 1.49 -3.95
CA LEU A 26 13.34 0.70 -4.54
C LEU A 26 13.52 0.97 -6.03
N ASN A 27 12.56 1.65 -6.67
CA ASN A 27 12.60 2.06 -8.08
C ASN A 27 12.37 3.57 -8.20
N TYR A 28 12.92 4.32 -7.25
CA TYR A 28 12.62 5.73 -7.01
C TYR A 28 12.72 6.59 -8.26
N ASP A 29 13.83 6.51 -9.00
CA ASP A 29 14.10 7.39 -10.13
C ASP A 29 13.09 7.19 -11.27
N ASN A 30 12.76 5.94 -11.58
CA ASN A 30 11.76 5.66 -12.62
C ASN A 30 10.35 6.06 -12.18
N VAL A 31 10.01 5.85 -10.90
CA VAL A 31 8.70 6.27 -10.37
C VAL A 31 8.58 7.78 -10.42
N MET A 32 9.57 8.52 -9.92
CA MET A 32 9.55 9.98 -9.94
C MET A 32 9.57 10.53 -11.37
N GLY A 33 10.36 9.94 -12.27
CA GLY A 33 10.37 10.30 -13.68
C GLY A 33 9.00 10.12 -14.36
N ALA A 34 8.27 9.05 -14.03
CA ALA A 34 6.91 8.84 -14.52
C ALA A 34 5.92 9.89 -13.96
N LEU A 35 6.05 10.27 -12.68
CA LEU A 35 5.22 11.32 -12.08
C LEU A 35 5.55 12.70 -12.64
N ASP A 36 6.84 13.00 -12.89
CA ASP A 36 7.29 14.23 -13.54
C ASP A 36 6.74 14.31 -14.98
N PHE A 37 6.74 13.19 -15.71
CA PHE A 37 6.12 13.13 -17.04
C PHE A 37 4.63 13.50 -17.00
N LEU A 38 3.88 12.96 -16.02
CA LEU A 38 2.46 13.28 -15.85
C LEU A 38 2.22 14.75 -15.41
N HIS A 39 3.22 15.36 -14.78
CA HIS A 39 3.14 16.73 -14.31
C HIS A 39 3.39 17.78 -15.42
N ARG A 40 4.15 17.44 -16.44
CA ARG A 40 4.52 18.34 -17.52
C ARG A 40 3.29 18.94 -18.23
N GLU A 41 3.40 20.18 -18.68
CA GLU A 41 2.34 20.92 -19.39
C GLU A 41 2.01 20.30 -20.75
N ASP A 42 3.02 19.73 -21.44
CA ASP A 42 2.88 19.08 -22.74
C ASP A 42 2.32 17.64 -22.66
N THR A 43 1.99 17.15 -21.45
CA THR A 43 1.41 15.80 -21.24
C THR A 43 0.06 15.88 -20.55
N CYS A 44 -0.06 15.42 -19.32
CA CYS A 44 -1.33 15.38 -18.58
C CYS A 44 -1.57 16.64 -17.74
N HIS A 45 -0.56 17.51 -17.56
CA HIS A 45 -0.58 18.71 -16.73
C HIS A 45 -1.17 18.46 -15.33
N MET A 46 -0.84 17.31 -14.76
CA MET A 46 -1.38 16.88 -13.46
C MET A 46 -0.58 17.49 -12.32
N SER A 47 -1.27 18.12 -11.37
CA SER A 47 -0.61 18.61 -10.16
C SER A 47 -0.06 17.46 -9.32
N TYR A 48 1.16 17.60 -8.78
CA TYR A 48 1.74 16.66 -7.80
C TYR A 48 0.82 16.41 -6.61
N ARG A 49 -0.02 17.37 -6.25
CA ARG A 49 -1.01 17.23 -5.16
C ARG A 49 -2.07 16.18 -5.44
N ASN A 50 -2.27 15.81 -6.70
CA ASN A 50 -3.19 14.77 -7.15
C ASN A 50 -2.49 13.42 -7.34
N MET A 51 -1.22 13.33 -6.99
CA MET A 51 -0.42 12.10 -7.07
C MET A 51 -0.15 11.57 -5.66
N THR A 52 -0.22 10.26 -5.49
CA THR A 52 0.07 9.59 -4.22
C THR A 52 1.07 8.47 -4.45
N VAL A 53 2.09 8.42 -3.62
CA VAL A 53 3.04 7.30 -3.58
C VAL A 53 2.88 6.56 -2.27
N SER A 54 2.72 5.23 -2.34
CA SER A 54 2.64 4.37 -1.17
C SER A 54 3.94 3.59 -0.99
N THR A 55 4.44 3.50 0.23
CA THR A 55 5.64 2.73 0.57
C THR A 55 5.43 1.90 1.84
N CYS A 56 6.13 0.78 1.93
CA CYS A 56 6.22 0.01 3.17
C CYS A 56 7.12 0.66 4.23
N GLY A 57 7.75 1.80 3.93
CA GLY A 57 8.57 2.57 4.85
C GLY A 57 10.07 2.44 4.61
N ILE A 58 10.51 2.47 3.35
CA ILE A 58 11.93 2.56 3.00
C ILE A 58 12.42 3.98 3.28
N ILE A 59 13.02 4.17 4.46
CA ILE A 59 13.43 5.50 4.96
C ILE A 59 14.31 6.26 3.97
N PRO A 60 15.35 5.68 3.33
CA PRO A 60 16.15 6.41 2.35
C PRO A 60 15.32 6.99 1.19
N GLY A 61 14.27 6.30 0.75
CA GLY A 61 13.36 6.82 -0.28
C GLY A 61 12.52 8.01 0.22
N ILE A 62 12.05 7.96 1.48
CA ILE A 62 11.32 9.08 2.11
C ILE A 62 12.23 10.31 2.24
N GLU A 63 13.48 10.13 2.65
CA GLU A 63 14.46 11.22 2.74
C GLU A 63 14.78 11.85 1.36
N ARG A 64 14.82 11.03 0.31
CA ARG A 64 14.92 11.56 -1.07
C ARG A 64 13.70 12.40 -1.45
N MET A 65 12.48 11.98 -1.09
CA MET A 65 11.28 12.80 -1.32
C MET A 65 11.33 14.15 -0.58
N ILE A 66 11.91 14.19 0.63
CA ILE A 66 12.13 15.45 1.38
C ILE A 66 13.09 16.36 0.61
N THR A 67 14.18 15.82 0.08
CA THR A 67 15.19 16.55 -0.68
C THR A 67 14.65 17.09 -2.00
N ASP A 68 13.91 16.24 -2.72
CA ASP A 68 13.32 16.58 -4.02
C ASP A 68 12.17 17.61 -3.92
N ALA A 69 11.58 17.75 -2.74
CA ALA A 69 10.58 18.76 -2.39
C ALA A 69 9.33 18.81 -3.31
N ARG A 70 9.00 17.71 -4.00
CA ARG A 70 7.75 17.58 -4.75
C ARG A 70 6.59 17.40 -3.77
N PRO A 71 5.49 18.18 -3.85
CA PRO A 71 4.37 18.08 -2.91
C PRO A 71 3.42 16.90 -3.23
N ILE A 72 3.99 15.71 -3.42
CA ILE A 72 3.27 14.46 -3.65
C ILE A 72 2.63 13.99 -2.33
N SER A 73 1.48 13.33 -2.37
CA SER A 73 0.90 12.69 -1.20
C SER A 73 1.65 11.41 -0.85
N LEU A 74 2.07 11.27 0.41
CA LEU A 74 2.74 10.06 0.89
C LEU A 74 1.76 9.18 1.66
N ALA A 75 1.71 7.89 1.31
CA ALA A 75 1.01 6.87 2.07
C ALA A 75 2.02 5.86 2.63
N ILE A 76 1.88 5.50 3.90
CA ILE A 76 2.73 4.52 4.58
C ILE A 76 1.92 3.26 4.88
N SER A 77 2.31 2.13 4.33
CA SER A 77 1.81 0.81 4.75
C SER A 77 2.35 0.49 6.13
N LEU A 78 1.62 0.90 7.18
CA LEU A 78 2.05 0.73 8.58
C LEU A 78 1.64 -0.64 9.13
N HIS A 79 0.37 -0.95 9.09
CA HIS A 79 -0.31 -2.21 9.40
C HIS A 79 -0.18 -2.74 10.83
N ALA A 80 0.82 -2.33 11.59
CA ALA A 80 0.95 -2.64 13.01
C ALA A 80 1.85 -1.61 13.73
N VAL A 81 1.62 -1.45 15.04
CA VAL A 81 2.38 -0.58 15.95
C VAL A 81 3.02 -1.37 17.10
N LYS A 82 3.20 -2.66 16.91
CA LYS A 82 4.00 -3.56 17.75
C LYS A 82 5.08 -4.17 16.85
N ASN A 83 6.36 -4.04 17.25
CA ASN A 83 7.49 -4.44 16.40
C ASN A 83 7.42 -5.91 15.95
N ASP A 84 7.11 -6.82 16.86
CA ASP A 84 7.06 -8.25 16.56
C ASP A 84 5.99 -8.56 15.52
N LEU A 85 4.79 -8.02 15.72
CA LEU A 85 3.69 -8.21 14.79
C LEU A 85 3.99 -7.54 13.43
N ARG A 86 4.53 -6.31 13.44
CA ARG A 86 4.89 -5.64 12.19
C ARG A 86 5.98 -6.40 11.44
N THR A 87 6.96 -6.97 12.14
CA THR A 87 8.00 -7.79 11.53
C THR A 87 7.44 -9.07 10.91
N GLN A 88 6.44 -9.67 11.57
CA GLN A 88 5.74 -10.83 11.03
C GLN A 88 4.93 -10.50 9.77
N LEU A 89 4.20 -9.38 9.77
CA LEU A 89 3.38 -8.95 8.65
C LEU A 89 4.23 -8.34 7.51
N MET A 90 5.29 -7.63 7.87
CA MET A 90 6.13 -6.84 6.98
C MET A 90 7.61 -7.00 7.36
N PRO A 91 8.34 -7.96 6.76
CA PRO A 91 9.75 -8.23 7.07
C PRO A 91 10.69 -7.03 6.93
N VAL A 92 10.32 -6.02 6.14
CA VAL A 92 11.04 -4.74 5.99
C VAL A 92 11.25 -4.03 7.34
N ASN A 93 10.40 -4.30 8.34
CA ASN A 93 10.53 -3.73 9.69
C ASN A 93 11.84 -4.11 10.40
N LYS A 94 12.51 -5.17 9.98
CA LYS A 94 13.85 -5.55 10.49
C LYS A 94 14.92 -4.52 10.14
N GLY A 95 14.79 -3.88 8.98
CA GLY A 95 15.71 -2.83 8.53
C GLY A 95 15.24 -1.42 8.89
N PHE A 96 13.93 -1.20 8.90
CA PHE A 96 13.31 0.10 9.16
C PHE A 96 12.14 -0.08 10.13
N ASN A 97 12.39 0.09 11.43
CA ASN A 97 11.34 -0.06 12.44
C ASN A 97 10.27 1.02 12.28
N PHE A 98 9.06 0.73 12.72
CA PHE A 98 7.91 1.60 12.47
C PHE A 98 8.02 2.97 13.14
N ILE A 99 8.74 3.10 14.25
CA ILE A 99 8.94 4.39 14.96
C ILE A 99 9.78 5.31 14.08
N ASP A 100 10.88 4.80 13.50
CA ASP A 100 11.76 5.56 12.62
C ASP A 100 11.06 5.91 11.30
N VAL A 101 10.23 5.00 10.79
CA VAL A 101 9.38 5.26 9.61
C VAL A 101 8.40 6.40 9.88
N ILE A 102 7.71 6.39 11.04
CA ILE A 102 6.80 7.48 11.43
C ILE A 102 7.57 8.80 11.58
N ALA A 103 8.78 8.77 12.15
CA ALA A 103 9.61 9.96 12.30
C ALA A 103 10.06 10.54 10.94
N ALA A 104 10.46 9.69 9.99
CA ALA A 104 10.80 10.11 8.63
C ALA A 104 9.58 10.67 7.88
N ALA A 105 8.43 10.02 8.00
CA ALA A 105 7.18 10.46 7.40
C ALA A 105 6.72 11.82 7.96
N GLU A 106 6.91 12.08 9.26
CA GLU A 106 6.61 13.38 9.85
C GLU A 106 7.54 14.49 9.32
N ARG A 107 8.84 14.22 9.17
CA ARG A 107 9.75 15.16 8.51
C ARG A 107 9.29 15.51 7.09
N TYR A 108 8.84 14.49 6.33
CA TYR A 108 8.26 14.72 5.02
C TYR A 108 6.99 15.59 5.10
N ALA A 109 6.07 15.28 6.03
CA ALA A 109 4.83 16.02 6.21
C ALA A 109 5.08 17.51 6.50
N VAL A 110 5.98 17.81 7.41
CA VAL A 110 6.37 19.17 7.75
C VAL A 110 6.98 19.89 6.54
N LYS A 111 7.90 19.23 5.81
CA LYS A 111 8.55 19.82 4.64
C LYS A 111 7.62 20.06 3.47
N SER A 112 6.73 19.11 3.18
CA SER A 112 5.80 19.18 2.04
C SER A 112 4.53 19.99 2.33
N GLY A 113 4.24 20.28 3.61
CA GLY A 113 2.98 20.88 4.06
C GLY A 113 1.77 19.97 3.84
N ARG A 114 1.96 18.64 3.81
CA ARG A 114 0.90 17.67 3.53
C ARG A 114 0.79 16.63 4.63
N HIS A 115 -0.43 16.16 4.86
CA HIS A 115 -0.64 15.02 5.74
C HIS A 115 -0.14 13.72 5.10
N VAL A 116 0.47 12.86 5.91
CA VAL A 116 0.80 11.49 5.54
C VAL A 116 -0.38 10.58 5.87
N THR A 117 -0.75 9.70 4.96
CA THR A 117 -1.79 8.69 5.20
C THR A 117 -1.15 7.39 5.65
N TYR A 118 -1.55 6.90 6.82
CA TYR A 118 -1.12 5.60 7.32
C TYR A 118 -2.19 4.55 6.99
N GLU A 119 -1.83 3.61 6.12
CA GLU A 119 -2.66 2.46 5.78
C GLU A 119 -2.52 1.41 6.89
N TYR A 120 -3.63 1.04 7.51
CA TYR A 120 -3.66 0.10 8.63
C TYR A 120 -4.66 -1.00 8.36
N ILE A 121 -4.16 -2.20 7.99
CA ILE A 121 -5.01 -3.36 7.80
C ILE A 121 -5.50 -3.88 9.17
N LEU A 122 -6.80 -4.08 9.29
CA LEU A 122 -7.40 -4.67 10.49
C LEU A 122 -7.57 -6.17 10.32
N LEU A 123 -6.85 -6.93 11.13
CA LEU A 123 -6.80 -8.39 11.18
C LEU A 123 -7.43 -8.87 12.48
N LYS A 124 -8.46 -9.71 12.40
CA LYS A 124 -9.18 -10.24 13.57
C LYS A 124 -8.23 -10.91 14.55
N ASN A 125 -8.33 -10.52 15.83
CA ASN A 125 -7.54 -11.05 16.96
C ASN A 125 -6.01 -10.86 16.83
N MET A 126 -5.54 -9.99 15.93
CA MET A 126 -4.10 -9.73 15.75
C MET A 126 -3.72 -8.29 16.08
N ASN A 127 -4.44 -7.31 15.50
CA ASN A 127 -4.15 -5.89 15.64
C ASN A 127 -5.43 -5.03 15.69
N ASP A 128 -6.55 -5.63 16.08
CA ASP A 128 -7.88 -5.01 16.07
C ASP A 128 -8.42 -4.70 17.49
N SER A 129 -7.58 -4.82 18.51
CA SER A 129 -7.95 -4.55 19.89
C SER A 129 -8.08 -3.04 20.19
N ALA A 130 -8.76 -2.70 21.28
CA ALA A 130 -8.81 -1.31 21.77
C ALA A 130 -7.41 -0.80 22.14
N GLU A 131 -6.58 -1.68 22.71
CA GLU A 131 -5.18 -1.35 23.04
C GLU A 131 -4.37 -0.99 21.79
N ASP A 132 -4.52 -1.74 20.68
CA ASP A 132 -3.86 -1.44 19.42
C ASP A 132 -4.28 -0.07 18.87
N ALA A 133 -5.58 0.30 19.02
CA ALA A 133 -6.08 1.61 18.61
C ALA A 133 -5.49 2.74 19.47
N GLU A 134 -5.36 2.55 20.78
CA GLU A 134 -4.72 3.52 21.68
C GLU A 134 -3.21 3.66 21.38
N LEU A 135 -2.50 2.54 21.16
CA LEU A 135 -1.09 2.56 20.76
C LEU A 135 -0.89 3.31 19.44
N LEU A 136 -1.70 3.03 18.42
CA LEU A 136 -1.67 3.74 17.14
C LEU A 136 -1.92 5.24 17.35
N SER A 137 -2.92 5.59 18.15
CA SER A 137 -3.22 6.98 18.49
C SER A 137 -2.04 7.67 19.15
N ASN A 138 -1.38 7.02 20.09
CA ASN A 138 -0.22 7.58 20.79
C ASN A 138 0.98 7.80 19.86
N CYS A 139 1.21 6.88 18.91
CA CYS A 139 2.26 7.01 17.90
C CYS A 139 2.03 8.19 16.95
N LEU A 140 0.77 8.51 16.64
CA LEU A 140 0.41 9.51 15.64
C LEU A 140 -0.08 10.84 16.24
N ARG A 141 -0.24 10.91 17.55
CA ARG A 141 -0.67 12.14 18.25
C ARG A 141 0.25 13.31 17.92
N PHE A 142 -0.36 14.45 17.64
CA PHE A 142 0.32 15.72 17.28
C PHE A 142 1.16 15.66 15.99
N LYS A 143 0.93 14.67 15.13
CA LYS A 143 1.58 14.56 13.81
C LYS A 143 0.64 14.95 12.69
N HIS A 144 1.21 15.31 11.54
CA HIS A 144 0.45 15.58 10.31
C HIS A 144 -0.01 14.26 9.66
N ALA A 145 -0.87 13.54 10.36
CA ALA A 145 -1.24 12.17 10.06
C ALA A 145 -2.73 12.02 9.80
N SER A 146 -3.08 11.12 8.89
CA SER A 146 -4.40 10.51 8.75
C SER A 146 -4.27 9.00 8.70
N VAL A 147 -5.30 8.28 9.10
CA VAL A 147 -5.32 6.80 9.11
C VAL A 147 -6.41 6.29 8.19
N ASN A 148 -6.05 5.38 7.31
CA ASN A 148 -7.00 4.64 6.49
C ASN A 148 -7.07 3.19 7.01
N LEU A 149 -8.16 2.86 7.68
CA LEU A 149 -8.40 1.51 8.19
C LEU A 149 -8.90 0.63 7.05
N ILE A 150 -8.22 -0.48 6.82
CA ILE A 150 -8.53 -1.45 5.78
C ILE A 150 -8.96 -2.76 6.45
N PRO A 151 -10.27 -3.02 6.62
CA PRO A 151 -10.72 -4.32 7.09
C PRO A 151 -10.22 -5.40 6.14
N ALA A 152 -9.54 -6.43 6.68
CA ALA A 152 -8.96 -7.48 5.85
C ALA A 152 -10.04 -8.25 5.09
N ASN A 153 -9.76 -8.59 3.84
CA ASN A 153 -10.50 -9.65 3.17
C ASN A 153 -10.01 -11.00 3.72
N PRO A 154 -10.89 -11.96 3.97
CA PRO A 154 -10.49 -13.27 4.44
C PRO A 154 -9.50 -13.92 3.46
N VAL A 155 -8.33 -14.32 3.96
CA VAL A 155 -7.35 -15.11 3.22
C VAL A 155 -7.18 -16.42 3.96
N VAL A 156 -7.91 -17.44 3.51
CA VAL A 156 -8.02 -18.74 4.19
C VAL A 156 -6.64 -19.39 4.37
N GLU A 157 -5.80 -19.30 3.35
CA GLU A 157 -4.46 -19.90 3.32
C GLU A 157 -3.49 -19.32 4.38
N LYS A 158 -3.72 -18.05 4.80
CA LYS A 158 -2.87 -17.35 5.79
C LYS A 158 -3.52 -17.22 7.16
N GLY A 159 -4.73 -17.76 7.35
CA GLY A 159 -5.49 -17.64 8.59
C GLY A 159 -5.91 -16.20 8.93
N PHE A 160 -5.86 -15.27 7.96
CA PHE A 160 -6.30 -13.89 8.17
C PHE A 160 -7.82 -13.80 8.04
N ALA A 161 -8.44 -13.24 9.07
CA ALA A 161 -9.87 -13.03 9.11
C ALA A 161 -10.21 -11.55 9.33
N ARG A 162 -11.40 -11.18 8.85
CA ARG A 162 -11.94 -9.84 9.03
C ARG A 162 -12.50 -9.66 10.43
N PRO A 163 -12.23 -8.54 11.12
CA PRO A 163 -12.93 -8.16 12.34
C PRO A 163 -14.42 -7.94 12.11
N SER A 164 -15.22 -8.05 13.17
CA SER A 164 -16.63 -7.69 13.11
C SER A 164 -16.82 -6.18 12.91
N ALA A 165 -17.96 -5.77 12.35
CA ALA A 165 -18.29 -4.35 12.16
C ALA A 165 -18.20 -3.56 13.48
N ALA A 166 -18.64 -4.14 14.58
CA ALA A 166 -18.58 -3.52 15.92
C ALA A 166 -17.13 -3.27 16.38
N VAL A 167 -16.19 -4.18 16.08
CA VAL A 167 -14.76 -4.02 16.41
C VAL A 167 -14.16 -2.91 15.56
N ILE A 168 -14.42 -2.90 14.24
CA ILE A 168 -13.94 -1.86 13.32
C ILE A 168 -14.45 -0.48 13.77
N GLU A 169 -15.73 -0.37 14.09
CA GLU A 169 -16.32 0.89 14.54
C GLU A 169 -15.74 1.36 15.88
N ARG A 170 -15.53 0.44 16.84
CA ARG A 170 -14.87 0.76 18.11
C ARG A 170 -13.46 1.27 17.88
N PHE A 171 -12.67 0.61 17.03
CA PHE A 171 -11.32 1.02 16.68
C PHE A 171 -11.30 2.43 16.08
N LEU A 172 -12.19 2.70 15.11
CA LEU A 172 -12.36 4.01 14.49
C LEU A 172 -12.70 5.09 15.54
N ARG A 173 -13.66 4.83 16.44
CA ARG A 173 -14.06 5.78 17.49
C ARG A 173 -12.90 6.11 18.44
N ILE A 174 -12.04 5.14 18.77
CA ILE A 174 -10.87 5.39 19.64
C ILE A 174 -9.91 6.35 18.94
N LEU A 175 -9.59 6.13 17.65
CA LEU A 175 -8.74 7.04 16.88
C LEU A 175 -9.33 8.46 16.84
N GLN A 176 -10.61 8.58 16.52
CA GLN A 176 -11.30 9.88 16.43
C GLN A 176 -11.37 10.60 17.79
N LYS A 177 -11.64 9.88 18.89
CA LYS A 177 -11.59 10.42 20.26
C LYS A 177 -10.21 10.99 20.59
N ASN A 178 -9.15 10.35 20.10
CA ASN A 178 -7.76 10.80 20.24
C ASN A 178 -7.36 11.87 19.18
N ARG A 179 -8.35 12.45 18.47
CA ARG A 179 -8.17 13.50 17.44
C ARG A 179 -7.33 13.05 16.24
N ILE A 180 -7.29 11.75 15.95
CA ILE A 180 -6.69 11.24 14.73
C ILE A 180 -7.76 11.25 13.63
N ASN A 181 -7.45 11.90 12.50
CA ASN A 181 -8.31 11.82 11.32
C ASN A 181 -8.23 10.38 10.75
N ALA A 182 -9.31 9.63 10.93
CA ALA A 182 -9.36 8.24 10.53
C ALA A 182 -10.63 7.94 9.72
N THR A 183 -10.47 7.13 8.70
CA THR A 183 -11.55 6.64 7.83
C THR A 183 -11.45 5.13 7.67
N VAL A 184 -12.58 4.48 7.40
CA VAL A 184 -12.61 3.07 7.02
C VAL A 184 -12.77 2.97 5.51
N ARG A 185 -11.87 2.24 4.86
CA ARG A 185 -11.93 2.00 3.41
C ARG A 185 -13.21 1.23 3.07
N LYS A 186 -14.02 1.82 2.20
CA LYS A 186 -15.18 1.12 1.62
C LYS A 186 -14.67 0.03 0.67
N GLU A 187 -15.18 -1.17 0.83
CA GLU A 187 -14.92 -2.24 -0.13
C GLU A 187 -15.58 -1.89 -1.46
N MET A 188 -14.77 -1.92 -2.51
CA MET A 188 -15.23 -1.89 -3.89
C MET A 188 -14.73 -3.15 -4.58
N GLY A 189 -15.59 -3.81 -5.36
CA GLY A 189 -15.19 -4.98 -6.13
C GLY A 189 -15.09 -6.29 -5.32
N LYS A 190 -16.11 -6.60 -4.50
CA LYS A 190 -16.20 -7.90 -3.81
C LYS A 190 -16.20 -9.10 -4.76
N ASP A 191 -16.62 -8.86 -6.00
CA ASP A 191 -16.82 -9.90 -7.01
C ASP A 191 -15.57 -10.12 -7.90
N ILE A 192 -14.51 -9.34 -7.69
CA ILE A 192 -13.25 -9.46 -8.40
C ILE A 192 -12.11 -9.52 -7.39
N ASP A 193 -11.11 -10.39 -7.63
CA ASP A 193 -9.91 -10.54 -6.81
C ASP A 193 -9.00 -9.29 -6.88
N ALA A 194 -9.57 -8.13 -6.61
CA ALA A 194 -8.90 -6.83 -6.73
C ALA A 194 -8.20 -6.37 -5.44
N ALA A 195 -8.02 -7.24 -4.45
CA ALA A 195 -7.26 -6.90 -3.26
C ALA A 195 -5.76 -6.77 -3.61
N CYS A 196 -5.11 -5.78 -3.00
CA CYS A 196 -3.67 -5.52 -3.19
C CYS A 196 -2.84 -6.80 -3.08
N GLY A 197 -2.16 -7.16 -4.16
CA GLY A 197 -1.29 -8.33 -4.23
C GLY A 197 -1.95 -9.66 -4.64
N GLN A 198 -3.26 -9.82 -4.58
CA GLN A 198 -3.93 -11.07 -4.98
C GLN A 198 -3.84 -11.35 -6.48
N LEU A 199 -4.01 -10.33 -7.32
CA LEU A 199 -3.90 -10.47 -8.77
C LEU A 199 -2.51 -10.95 -9.20
N ARG A 200 -1.44 -10.43 -8.55
CA ARG A 200 -0.06 -10.85 -8.84
C ARG A 200 0.23 -12.27 -8.36
N ALA A 201 -0.29 -12.65 -7.20
CA ALA A 201 -0.11 -14.00 -6.67
C ALA A 201 -0.72 -15.05 -7.60
N LYS A 202 -1.94 -14.82 -8.08
CA LYS A 202 -2.59 -15.69 -9.08
C LYS A 202 -1.81 -15.75 -10.38
N PHE A 203 -1.42 -14.60 -10.94
CA PHE A 203 -0.66 -14.55 -12.20
C PHE A 203 0.70 -15.25 -12.10
N ALA A 204 1.42 -15.07 -10.99
CA ALA A 204 2.68 -15.76 -10.75
C ALA A 204 2.50 -17.27 -10.58
N GLU A 205 1.40 -17.71 -9.95
CA GLU A 205 1.07 -19.13 -9.80
C GLU A 205 0.65 -19.75 -11.14
N GLU A 206 -0.12 -19.04 -11.96
CA GLU A 206 -0.49 -19.46 -13.31
C GLU A 206 0.74 -19.59 -14.22
N GLN A 207 1.66 -18.63 -14.17
CA GLN A 207 2.93 -18.71 -14.93
C GLN A 207 3.79 -19.88 -14.45
N ARG A 208 3.86 -20.12 -13.13
CA ARG A 208 4.61 -21.27 -12.60
C ARG A 208 4.01 -22.60 -13.05
N LYS A 209 2.68 -22.75 -12.98
CA LYS A 209 1.98 -23.94 -13.48
C LYS A 209 2.16 -24.15 -14.99
N ALA A 210 2.12 -23.06 -15.77
CA ALA A 210 2.38 -23.12 -17.20
C ALA A 210 3.83 -23.55 -17.52
N TYR A 211 4.81 -23.07 -16.74
CA TYR A 211 6.21 -23.46 -16.88
C TYR A 211 6.44 -24.92 -16.47
N GLU A 212 5.87 -25.37 -15.35
CA GLU A 212 5.93 -26.76 -14.88
C GLU A 212 5.29 -27.73 -15.88
N ASN A 213 4.14 -27.37 -16.49
CA ASN A 213 3.49 -28.15 -17.52
C ASN A 213 4.32 -28.24 -18.82
N ASN A 214 4.98 -27.14 -19.22
CA ASN A 214 5.88 -27.16 -20.39
C ASN A 214 7.16 -27.99 -20.14
N CYS A 215 7.73 -27.95 -18.93
CA CYS A 215 8.88 -28.80 -18.58
C CYS A 215 8.50 -30.28 -18.56
N ASN A 216 7.32 -30.64 -18.04
CA ASN A 216 6.87 -32.03 -18.05
C ASN A 216 6.58 -32.56 -19.47
N ASN A 217 6.10 -31.71 -20.38
CA ASN A 217 5.96 -32.10 -21.78
C ASN A 217 7.30 -32.24 -22.52
N CYS A 218 8.34 -31.46 -22.16
CA CYS A 218 9.69 -31.65 -22.72
C CYS A 218 10.35 -32.96 -22.27
N LEU A 219 10.06 -33.43 -21.04
CA LEU A 219 10.60 -34.69 -20.53
C LEU A 219 9.97 -35.95 -21.16
N LEU A 220 8.73 -35.82 -21.67
CA LEU A 220 8.03 -36.90 -22.37
C LEU A 220 8.57 -37.16 -23.82
N TYR A 221 9.25 -36.16 -24.42
CA TYR A 221 9.83 -36.29 -25.76
C TYR A 221 11.23 -36.89 -25.79
N THR A 222 11.89 -37.15 -24.67
CA THR A 222 13.24 -37.69 -24.60
C THR A 222 13.31 -39.20 -24.27
N SER A 223 12.14 -39.84 -24.02
CA SER A 223 12.09 -41.28 -23.69
C SER A 223 11.86 -42.23 -24.89
N ASP A 224 11.51 -41.70 -26.09
CA ASP A 224 11.19 -42.53 -27.26
C ASP A 224 12.23 -42.49 -28.36
N ALA A 225 13.48 -42.08 -28.08
CA ALA A 225 14.58 -42.08 -29.03
C ALA A 225 15.76 -43.02 -28.60
N ALA A 226 15.44 -44.21 -28.12
CA ALA A 226 16.39 -45.26 -27.86
C ALA A 226 15.73 -46.65 -28.05
N ASP A 227 15.52 -47.06 -29.33
CA ASP A 227 15.49 -48.42 -29.83
C ASP A 227 15.97 -48.43 -31.27
#